data_d1f6466dfa17f181a478e0bcbc240e23
#
_entry.id   d1f6466dfa17f181a478e0bcbc240e23
#
_cell.length_a   1.000
_cell.length_b   1.000
_cell.length_c   1.000
_cell.angle_alpha   90.00
_cell.angle_beta   90.00
_cell.angle_gamma   90.00
#
_symmetry.space_group_name_H-M   'P 1'
#
loop_
_entity.id
_entity.type
_entity.pdbx_description
1 polymer ?
#
loop_
_entity_poly.entity_id
_entity_poly.type
_entity_poly.pdbx_seq_one_letter_code
_entity_poly.pdbx_strand_id
1 'polypeptide(L)'
;MARHTIPITNGKGSIELVTGTYNATAVASGYDASTLSPKSVTIIDGTDTYAFTISATGVLTLHVTDTGDPDSGVQIIGAKFVRTDSSGTMNGAEITTNDDGNAVFNNVPFDAAGNITIYYKQISSDGGHTFDDAVKSI
;
A
#
# COMPACT_ATOMS: atom_id res chain seq x y z
N MET A 1 -11.30 11.00 -25.56
CA MET A 1 -9.83 10.91 -25.46
C MET A 1 -9.41 9.49 -25.77
N ALA A 2 -8.45 9.30 -26.64
CA ALA A 2 -7.95 7.97 -26.96
C ALA A 2 -7.10 7.41 -25.80
N ARG A 3 -7.32 6.15 -25.46
CA ARG A 3 -6.53 5.42 -24.50
C ARG A 3 -5.63 4.42 -25.22
N HIS A 4 -4.35 4.48 -24.91
CA HIS A 4 -3.36 3.58 -25.46
C HIS A 4 -2.84 2.67 -24.35
N THR A 5 -2.65 1.40 -24.65
CA THR A 5 -2.10 0.42 -23.69
C THR A 5 -0.76 -0.08 -24.21
N ILE A 6 0.25 0.01 -23.38
CA ILE A 6 1.61 -0.46 -23.69
C ILE A 6 1.89 -1.68 -22.81
N PRO A 7 1.99 -2.89 -23.40
CA PRO A 7 2.43 -4.05 -22.64
C PRO A 7 3.89 -3.89 -22.23
N ILE A 8 4.20 -4.16 -20.98
CA ILE A 8 5.55 -4.09 -20.42
C ILE A 8 6.10 -5.50 -20.28
N THR A 9 7.23 -5.75 -20.94
CA THR A 9 7.95 -7.04 -20.86
C THR A 9 9.39 -6.76 -20.46
N ASN A 10 9.88 -7.44 -19.42
CA ASN A 10 11.22 -7.21 -18.86
C ASN A 10 11.48 -5.74 -18.53
N GLY A 11 10.48 -5.05 -17.99
CA GLY A 11 10.57 -3.64 -17.62
C GLY A 11 10.55 -2.64 -18.78
N LYS A 12 10.26 -3.08 -20.01
CA LYS A 12 10.27 -2.22 -21.21
C LYS A 12 9.02 -2.40 -22.06
N GLY A 13 8.58 -1.32 -22.65
CA GLY A 13 7.51 -1.29 -23.65
C GLY A 13 7.68 -0.10 -24.58
N SER A 14 7.09 -0.14 -25.76
CA SER A 14 7.13 0.95 -26.72
C SER A 14 5.81 1.08 -27.46
N ILE A 15 5.54 2.30 -27.91
CA ILE A 15 4.35 2.62 -28.72
C ILE A 15 4.64 3.85 -29.58
N GLU A 16 4.03 3.91 -30.74
CA GLU A 16 4.01 5.12 -31.58
C GLU A 16 2.83 6.01 -31.20
N LEU A 17 3.10 7.26 -30.89
CA LEU A 17 2.09 8.26 -30.52
C LEU A 17 2.31 9.55 -31.32
N VAL A 18 1.23 10.26 -31.59
CA VAL A 18 1.33 11.63 -32.09
C VAL A 18 1.89 12.56 -31.02
N THR A 19 2.50 13.66 -31.45
CA THR A 19 3.00 14.67 -30.51
C THR A 19 1.89 15.21 -29.60
N GLY A 20 2.19 15.41 -28.35
CA GLY A 20 1.24 15.87 -27.34
C GLY A 20 1.61 15.45 -25.93
N THR A 21 0.81 15.85 -24.97
CA THR A 21 0.95 15.48 -23.57
C THR A 21 -0.03 14.35 -23.21
N TYR A 22 0.48 13.31 -22.60
CA TYR A 22 -0.27 12.12 -22.22
C TYR A 22 -0.18 11.88 -20.72
N ASN A 23 -1.31 11.53 -20.10
CA ASN A 23 -1.32 11.06 -18.73
C ASN A 23 -1.00 9.55 -18.69
N ALA A 24 -0.15 9.17 -17.76
CA ALA A 24 0.26 7.79 -17.56
C ALA A 24 -0.48 7.17 -16.37
N THR A 25 -0.91 5.94 -16.56
CA THR A 25 -1.43 5.06 -15.49
C THR A 25 -0.78 3.70 -15.62
N ALA A 26 -0.71 2.97 -14.53
CA ALA A 26 -0.16 1.61 -14.53
C ALA A 26 -1.15 0.62 -13.93
N VAL A 27 -1.05 -0.63 -14.40
CA VAL A 27 -1.70 -1.79 -13.79
C VAL A 27 -0.60 -2.84 -13.63
N ALA A 28 -0.25 -3.14 -12.37
CA ALA A 28 0.78 -4.13 -12.06
C ALA A 28 0.45 -4.81 -10.73
N SER A 29 0.41 -6.14 -10.75
CA SER A 29 0.19 -6.93 -9.54
C SER A 29 1.38 -6.78 -8.59
N GLY A 30 1.11 -6.55 -7.30
CA GLY A 30 2.15 -6.35 -6.29
C GLY A 30 2.77 -4.95 -6.27
N TYR A 31 2.14 -3.97 -6.94
CA TYR A 31 2.61 -2.57 -6.97
C TYR A 31 1.45 -1.61 -6.72
N ASP A 32 1.76 -0.47 -6.10
CA ASP A 32 0.80 0.60 -5.86
C ASP A 32 0.78 1.57 -7.06
N ALA A 33 -0.25 1.48 -7.89
CA ALA A 33 -0.42 2.29 -9.09
C ALA A 33 -0.45 3.80 -8.80
N SER A 34 -0.87 4.22 -7.60
CA SER A 34 -0.90 5.64 -7.21
C SER A 34 0.49 6.27 -7.10
N THR A 35 1.53 5.45 -6.93
CA THR A 35 2.92 5.88 -6.80
C THR A 35 3.64 6.03 -8.13
N LEU A 36 2.99 5.73 -9.25
CA LEU A 36 3.60 5.87 -10.59
C LEU A 36 4.15 7.27 -10.80
N SER A 37 5.39 7.34 -11.25
CA SER A 37 6.06 8.61 -11.58
C SER A 37 6.96 8.44 -12.83
N PRO A 38 6.92 9.37 -13.80
CA PRO A 38 6.04 10.53 -13.88
C PRO A 38 4.58 10.16 -14.19
N LYS A 39 3.64 11.02 -13.82
CA LYS A 39 2.20 10.83 -14.10
C LYS A 39 1.76 11.40 -15.46
N SER A 40 2.63 12.12 -16.12
CA SER A 40 2.43 12.60 -17.48
C SER A 40 3.74 12.68 -18.23
N VAL A 41 3.66 12.53 -19.54
CA VAL A 41 4.81 12.64 -20.45
C VAL A 41 4.42 13.50 -21.64
N THR A 42 5.38 14.22 -22.18
CA THR A 42 5.20 15.02 -23.41
C THR A 42 5.98 14.36 -24.54
N ILE A 43 5.25 13.95 -25.57
CA ILE A 43 5.82 13.35 -26.79
C ILE A 43 6.08 14.46 -27.78
N ILE A 44 7.33 14.56 -28.18
CA ILE A 44 7.78 15.47 -29.25
C ILE A 44 8.12 14.67 -30.50
N ASP A 45 8.48 15.34 -31.56
CA ASP A 45 8.86 14.67 -32.82
C ASP A 45 10.16 13.86 -32.62
N GLY A 46 10.14 12.61 -33.07
CA GLY A 46 11.29 11.70 -32.96
C GLY A 46 11.05 10.54 -31.96
N THR A 47 12.13 10.04 -31.36
CA THR A 47 12.10 8.96 -30.38
C THR A 47 12.36 9.50 -28.99
N ASP A 48 11.37 9.38 -28.11
CA ASP A 48 11.45 9.76 -26.72
C ASP A 48 11.50 8.52 -25.83
N THR A 49 12.34 8.54 -24.81
CA THR A 49 12.43 7.47 -23.80
C THR A 49 12.14 8.05 -22.43
N TYR A 50 11.15 7.46 -21.74
CA TYR A 50 10.78 7.83 -20.39
C TYR A 50 11.01 6.66 -19.43
N ALA A 51 11.62 6.94 -18.29
CA ALA A 51 11.75 5.99 -17.19
C ALA A 51 10.62 6.23 -16.19
N PHE A 52 9.85 5.18 -15.92
CA PHE A 52 8.80 5.20 -14.91
C PHE A 52 9.23 4.42 -13.68
N THR A 53 8.84 4.92 -12.52
CA THR A 53 8.99 4.21 -11.25
C THR A 53 7.64 3.96 -10.63
N ILE A 54 7.52 2.85 -9.89
CA ILE A 54 6.32 2.46 -9.17
C ILE A 54 6.74 1.69 -7.92
N SER A 55 6.10 1.98 -6.79
CA SER A 55 6.45 1.32 -5.52
C SER A 55 5.79 -0.05 -5.41
N ALA A 56 6.56 -1.02 -4.96
CA ALA A 56 6.05 -2.33 -4.60
C ALA A 56 5.13 -2.26 -3.38
N THR A 57 4.21 -3.22 -3.26
CA THR A 57 3.34 -3.39 -2.11
C THR A 57 3.49 -4.79 -1.54
N GLY A 58 3.24 -4.91 -0.24
CA GLY A 58 3.27 -6.17 0.48
C GLY A 58 2.07 -6.35 1.39
N VAL A 59 2.16 -7.34 2.26
CA VAL A 59 1.17 -7.66 3.27
C VAL A 59 1.77 -7.41 4.64
N LEU A 60 1.07 -6.61 5.46
CA LEU A 60 1.38 -6.44 6.87
C LEU A 60 0.37 -7.21 7.71
N THR A 61 0.84 -8.14 8.53
CA THR A 61 0.00 -8.86 9.49
C THR A 61 0.35 -8.40 10.91
N LEU A 62 -0.65 -7.88 11.62
CA LEU A 62 -0.57 -7.61 13.05
C LEU A 62 -1.19 -8.79 13.80
N HIS A 63 -0.39 -9.49 14.60
CA HIS A 63 -0.89 -10.52 15.51
C HIS A 63 -1.16 -9.92 16.88
N VAL A 64 -2.39 -10.07 17.37
CA VAL A 64 -2.88 -9.36 18.55
C VAL A 64 -3.22 -10.36 19.65
N THR A 65 -2.58 -10.21 20.80
CA THR A 65 -2.84 -11.01 22.00
C THR A 65 -3.11 -10.10 23.19
N ASP A 66 -3.70 -10.63 24.24
CA ASP A 66 -4.00 -9.90 25.48
C ASP A 66 -2.74 -9.49 26.27
N THR A 67 -1.60 -10.13 25.99
CA THR A 67 -0.30 -9.80 26.59
C THR A 67 0.59 -8.97 25.66
N GLY A 68 0.22 -8.85 24.38
CA GLY A 68 1.06 -8.24 23.35
C GLY A 68 2.26 -9.09 22.90
N ASP A 69 2.40 -10.29 23.45
CA ASP A 69 3.43 -11.25 23.07
C ASP A 69 2.84 -12.28 22.09
N PRO A 70 3.36 -12.40 20.84
CA PRO A 70 2.81 -13.32 19.87
C PRO A 70 2.95 -14.79 20.24
N ASP A 71 3.90 -15.13 21.11
CA ASP A 71 4.17 -16.50 21.55
C ASP A 71 3.44 -16.87 22.84
N SER A 72 2.78 -15.91 23.49
CA SER A 72 2.02 -16.11 24.71
C SER A 72 0.79 -15.22 24.77
N GLY A 73 -0.19 -15.61 25.57
CA GLY A 73 -1.45 -14.89 25.71
C GLY A 73 -2.56 -15.44 24.84
N VAL A 74 -3.75 -14.88 25.04
CA VAL A 74 -4.96 -15.24 24.30
C VAL A 74 -5.12 -14.29 23.11
N GLN A 75 -5.42 -14.86 21.97
CA GLN A 75 -5.67 -14.09 20.73
C GLN A 75 -6.91 -13.20 20.91
N ILE A 76 -6.80 -11.96 20.47
CA ILE A 76 -7.89 -11.00 20.48
C ILE A 76 -8.61 -11.03 19.11
N ILE A 77 -9.85 -11.48 19.12
CA ILE A 77 -10.70 -11.62 17.94
C ILE A 77 -11.68 -10.45 17.90
N GLY A 78 -11.87 -9.85 16.72
CA GLY A 78 -12.84 -8.78 16.54
C GLY A 78 -12.33 -7.37 16.87
N ALA A 79 -11.07 -7.20 17.25
CA ALA A 79 -10.44 -5.89 17.37
C ALA A 79 -10.24 -5.24 16.01
N LYS A 80 -10.42 -3.93 15.91
CA LYS A 80 -10.30 -3.19 14.66
C LYS A 80 -9.06 -2.30 14.65
N PHE A 81 -8.38 -2.33 13.53
CA PHE A 81 -7.19 -1.54 13.24
C PHE A 81 -7.36 -0.77 11.94
N VAL A 82 -6.67 0.34 11.84
CA VAL A 82 -6.60 1.16 10.61
C VAL A 82 -5.17 1.67 10.41
N ARG A 83 -4.75 1.76 9.17
CA ARG A 83 -3.50 2.44 8.82
C ARG A 83 -3.69 3.95 8.94
N THR A 84 -2.64 4.64 9.36
CA THR A 84 -2.63 6.09 9.53
C THR A 84 -1.39 6.70 8.87
N ASP A 85 -1.36 8.01 8.79
CA ASP A 85 -0.11 8.76 8.66
C ASP A 85 0.56 8.93 10.04
N SER A 86 1.71 9.60 10.09
CA SER A 86 2.44 9.85 11.35
C SER A 86 1.66 10.72 12.35
N SER A 87 0.68 11.49 11.90
CA SER A 87 -0.18 12.32 12.75
C SER A 87 -1.42 11.60 13.29
N GLY A 88 -1.67 10.37 12.82
CA GLY A 88 -2.83 9.56 13.21
C GLY A 88 -4.06 9.76 12.34
N THR A 89 -3.94 10.48 11.23
CA THR A 89 -5.02 10.57 10.23
C THR A 89 -5.20 9.24 9.53
N MET A 90 -6.44 8.73 9.50
CA MET A 90 -6.75 7.43 8.92
C MET A 90 -6.48 7.41 7.41
N ASN A 91 -5.82 6.34 6.96
CA ASN A 91 -5.38 6.16 5.59
C ASN A 91 -5.67 4.72 5.15
N GLY A 92 -6.92 4.44 4.80
CA GLY A 92 -7.34 3.14 4.31
C GLY A 92 -8.54 2.56 5.05
N ALA A 93 -8.84 1.30 4.74
CA ALA A 93 -9.96 0.58 5.33
C ALA A 93 -9.64 0.08 6.74
N GLU A 94 -10.68 -0.05 7.57
CA GLU A 94 -10.61 -0.77 8.84
C GLU A 94 -10.42 -2.26 8.60
N ILE A 95 -9.52 -2.88 9.37
CA ILE A 95 -9.29 -4.32 9.34
C ILE A 95 -9.61 -4.89 10.72
N THR A 96 -10.39 -5.95 10.74
CA THR A 96 -10.78 -6.65 11.97
C THR A 96 -9.91 -7.89 12.16
N THR A 97 -9.46 -8.14 13.39
CA THR A 97 -8.72 -9.38 13.69
C THR A 97 -9.63 -10.60 13.47
N ASN A 98 -9.09 -11.61 12.82
CA ASN A 98 -9.75 -12.87 12.53
C ASN A 98 -9.67 -13.85 13.72
N ASP A 99 -10.11 -15.10 13.53
CA ASP A 99 -10.14 -16.15 14.54
C ASP A 99 -8.74 -16.55 15.07
N ASP A 100 -7.68 -16.19 14.32
CA ASP A 100 -6.29 -16.38 14.75
C ASP A 100 -5.70 -15.13 15.42
N GLY A 101 -6.51 -14.10 15.64
CA GLY A 101 -6.05 -12.82 16.22
C GLY A 101 -5.25 -11.95 15.25
N ASN A 102 -5.36 -12.19 13.94
CA ASN A 102 -4.58 -11.47 12.94
C ASN A 102 -5.40 -10.37 12.25
N ALA A 103 -4.86 -9.16 12.20
CA ALA A 103 -5.30 -8.08 11.32
C ALA A 103 -4.35 -8.01 10.10
N VAL A 104 -4.89 -8.27 8.92
CA VAL A 104 -4.10 -8.39 7.68
C VAL A 104 -4.36 -7.19 6.78
N PHE A 105 -3.33 -6.38 6.57
CA PHE A 105 -3.35 -5.25 5.65
C PHE A 105 -2.68 -5.63 4.34
N ASN A 106 -3.46 -5.60 3.25
CA ASN A 106 -2.95 -5.84 1.90
C ASN A 106 -2.52 -4.52 1.25
N ASN A 107 -1.70 -4.62 0.22
CA ASN A 107 -1.22 -3.48 -0.57
C ASN A 107 -0.55 -2.38 0.27
N VAL A 108 0.20 -2.78 1.27
CA VAL A 108 1.01 -1.88 2.10
C VAL A 108 2.24 -1.46 1.30
N PRO A 109 2.45 -0.16 1.01
CA PRO A 109 3.62 0.27 0.26
C PRO A 109 4.90 0.00 1.05
N PHE A 110 5.94 -0.47 0.37
CA PHE A 110 7.30 -0.56 0.91
C PHE A 110 8.31 -0.32 -0.22
N ASP A 111 9.50 0.14 0.13
CA ASP A 111 10.61 0.23 -0.82
C ASP A 111 11.41 -1.10 -0.85
N ALA A 112 12.28 -1.24 -1.84
CA ALA A 112 13.11 -2.45 -1.99
C ALA A 112 14.11 -2.64 -0.82
N ALA A 113 14.42 -1.59 -0.08
CA ALA A 113 15.30 -1.61 1.09
C ALA A 113 14.53 -1.78 2.42
N GLY A 114 13.18 -1.79 2.39
CA GLY A 114 12.35 -1.92 3.59
C GLY A 114 12.38 -0.70 4.51
N ASN A 115 12.65 0.49 3.97
CA ASN A 115 12.84 1.71 4.76
C ASN A 115 11.55 2.53 4.98
N ILE A 116 10.41 2.06 4.50
CA ILE A 116 9.14 2.76 4.70
C ILE A 116 8.59 2.43 6.08
N THR A 117 8.39 3.46 6.89
CA THR A 117 7.71 3.33 8.18
C THR A 117 6.20 3.26 7.96
N ILE A 118 5.58 2.23 8.49
CA ILE A 118 4.13 2.02 8.44
C ILE A 118 3.54 2.44 9.78
N TYR A 119 2.56 3.34 9.74
CA TYR A 119 1.81 3.78 10.92
C TYR A 119 0.43 3.13 10.95
N TYR A 120 -0.01 2.77 12.14
CA TYR A 120 -1.33 2.19 12.38
C TYR A 120 -1.82 2.52 13.80
N LYS A 121 -3.10 2.37 14.03
CA LYS A 121 -3.69 2.44 15.37
C LYS A 121 -4.84 1.45 15.51
N GLN A 122 -5.10 1.03 16.73
CA GLN A 122 -6.31 0.32 17.10
C GLN A 122 -7.46 1.31 17.29
N ILE A 123 -8.65 0.99 16.81
CA ILE A 123 -9.84 1.87 16.90
C ILE A 123 -10.98 1.25 17.69
N SER A 124 -10.96 -0.05 17.90
CA SER A 124 -11.87 -0.73 18.83
C SER A 124 -11.26 -2.03 19.32
N SER A 125 -11.76 -2.53 20.44
CA SER A 125 -11.43 -3.85 20.97
C SER A 125 -12.56 -4.85 20.70
N ASP A 126 -12.39 -6.07 21.18
CA ASP A 126 -13.36 -7.16 21.17
C ASP A 126 -14.56 -6.96 22.12
N GLY A 127 -14.60 -5.85 22.86
CA GLY A 127 -15.62 -5.54 23.88
C GLY A 127 -15.29 -6.01 25.28
N GLY A 128 -14.24 -6.85 25.46
CA GLY A 128 -13.80 -7.38 26.76
C GLY A 128 -12.45 -6.87 27.21
N HIS A 129 -11.63 -6.35 26.29
CA HIS A 129 -10.30 -5.85 26.57
C HIS A 129 -10.21 -4.33 26.37
N THR A 130 -9.42 -3.66 27.20
CA THR A 130 -9.02 -2.27 26.97
C THR A 130 -7.91 -2.22 25.93
N PHE A 131 -7.79 -1.09 25.22
CA PHE A 131 -6.75 -0.90 24.22
C PHE A 131 -6.20 0.52 24.26
N ASP A 132 -5.01 0.65 23.70
CA ASP A 132 -4.33 1.93 23.50
C ASP A 132 -4.56 2.37 22.03
N ASP A 133 -5.19 3.53 21.86
CA ASP A 133 -5.50 4.12 20.54
C ASP A 133 -4.36 5.00 19.98
N ALA A 134 -3.20 4.99 20.64
CA ALA A 134 -2.04 5.72 20.16
C ALA A 134 -1.56 5.19 18.80
N VAL A 135 -1.01 6.10 18.00
CA VAL A 135 -0.37 5.72 16.74
C VAL A 135 0.88 4.90 17.02
N LYS A 136 0.98 3.75 16.41
CA LYS A 136 2.13 2.84 16.44
C LYS A 136 2.83 2.85 15.09
N SER A 137 4.07 2.42 15.05
CA SER A 137 4.85 2.30 13.82
C SER A 137 5.66 1.02 13.77
N ILE A 138 5.87 0.53 12.57
CA ILE A 138 6.74 -0.60 12.23
C ILE A 138 7.67 -0.18 11.12
#